data_cc4eb66904760068e48fc2d8b64d3b37
#
_entry.id   cc4eb66904760068e48fc2d8b64d3b37
#
_cell.length_a   1.000
_cell.length_b   1.000
_cell.length_c   1.000
_cell.angle_alpha   90.00
_cell.angle_beta   90.00
_cell.angle_gamma   90.00
#
_symmetry.space_group_name_H-M   'P 1'
#
loop_
_entity.id
_entity.type
_entity.pdbx_description
1 polymer ?
#
loop_
_entity_poly.entity_id
_entity_poly.type
_entity_poly.pdbx_seq_one_letter_code
_entity_poly.pdbx_strand_id
1 'polypeptide(L)'
;MFGKKYNLVVGLTTFDVNMLHISVPALGKLDKKFLLIVHNDNPTVTITRHQIRKLGYRGDVRIINSAENVGTFMARMAIVSAALRDAPSATWVVFCDDDDILTDIDIPHVSSDNFAVVRNMAIVRHRVSDLLRVMHDTSDVVVDDENVVLVRPHMGFVGTPIRISALAGLMSVLHGVVDDIRRIDDDMDYCPPYDAIMWTMLNTYVRFVNPDAVPIYMDMVGYIAIKLDTNTIKYGRARMPARAVHDHYARAVARFDAVLRAALAAPVGHDN
;
A
#
# COMPACT_ATOMS: atom_id res chain seq x y z
N MET A 1 19.63 -24.37 1.83
CA MET A 1 18.95 -23.50 2.80
C MET A 1 17.46 -23.73 2.63
N PHE A 2 16.78 -24.35 3.61
CA PHE A 2 15.31 -24.42 3.58
C PHE A 2 14.81 -23.01 3.83
N GLY A 3 14.31 -22.33 2.80
CA GLY A 3 13.76 -20.98 2.91
C GLY A 3 12.59 -20.98 3.90
N LYS A 4 12.55 -20.01 4.81
CA LYS A 4 11.39 -19.80 5.67
C LYS A 4 10.15 -19.64 4.80
N LYS A 5 9.07 -20.37 5.10
CA LYS A 5 7.81 -20.24 4.38
C LYS A 5 6.97 -19.14 5.02
N TYR A 6 6.58 -18.15 4.23
CA TYR A 6 5.64 -17.10 4.59
C TYR A 6 4.37 -17.27 3.75
N ASN A 7 3.22 -17.13 4.37
CA ASN A 7 1.96 -17.05 3.64
C ASN A 7 1.60 -15.60 3.31
N LEU A 8 2.18 -14.65 4.05
CA LEU A 8 1.88 -13.23 3.97
C LEU A 8 3.16 -12.41 3.91
N VAL A 9 3.12 -11.37 3.08
CA VAL A 9 4.10 -10.28 3.03
C VAL A 9 3.40 -8.99 3.47
N VAL A 10 4.05 -8.21 4.31
CA VAL A 10 3.67 -6.82 4.58
C VAL A 10 4.64 -5.92 3.84
N GLY A 11 4.13 -5.08 2.96
CA GLY A 11 4.89 -4.09 2.21
C GLY A 11 4.75 -2.72 2.85
N LEU A 12 5.84 -2.12 3.24
CA LEU A 12 5.90 -0.78 3.85
C LEU A 12 6.67 0.16 2.94
N THR A 13 6.02 1.23 2.48
CA THR A 13 6.68 2.30 1.72
C THR A 13 6.98 3.48 2.64
N THR A 14 8.17 4.07 2.51
CA THR A 14 8.56 5.25 3.28
C THR A 14 9.42 6.19 2.46
N PHE A 15 9.20 7.49 2.66
CA PHE A 15 10.08 8.56 2.20
C PHE A 15 10.65 9.34 3.39
N ASP A 16 9.83 9.59 4.39
CA ASP A 16 10.27 10.19 5.66
C ASP A 16 10.49 9.08 6.70
N VAL A 17 11.73 8.67 6.85
CA VAL A 17 12.12 7.59 7.76
C VAL A 17 11.72 7.82 9.22
N ASN A 18 11.43 9.07 9.60
CA ASN A 18 10.95 9.38 10.94
C ASN A 18 9.52 8.85 11.16
N MET A 19 8.70 8.75 10.11
CA MET A 19 7.34 8.21 10.21
C MET A 19 7.31 6.72 10.55
N LEU A 20 8.40 5.98 10.32
CA LEU A 20 8.52 4.58 10.72
C LEU A 20 8.30 4.33 12.22
N HIS A 21 8.39 5.37 13.06
CA HIS A 21 8.03 5.29 14.49
C HIS A 21 6.54 5.04 14.72
N ILE A 22 5.69 5.27 13.72
CA ILE A 22 4.25 5.01 13.78
C ILE A 22 3.97 3.56 13.36
N SER A 23 4.34 3.21 12.14
CA SER A 23 3.97 1.93 11.53
C SER A 23 4.74 0.73 12.09
N VAL A 24 6.06 0.84 12.27
CA VAL A 24 6.91 -0.32 12.63
C VAL A 24 6.60 -0.88 14.01
N PRO A 25 6.39 -0.09 15.08
CA PRO A 25 5.97 -0.62 16.39
C PRO A 25 4.62 -1.33 16.32
N ALA A 26 3.66 -0.81 15.55
CA ALA A 26 2.36 -1.44 15.36
C ALA A 26 2.51 -2.81 14.66
N LEU A 27 3.31 -2.88 13.59
CA LEU A 27 3.63 -4.15 12.93
C LEU A 27 4.30 -5.17 13.86
N GLY A 28 5.10 -4.69 14.81
CA GLY A 28 5.75 -5.53 15.82
C GLY A 28 4.80 -6.18 16.83
N LYS A 29 3.57 -5.66 16.95
CA LYS A 29 2.51 -6.18 17.86
C LYS A 29 1.57 -7.18 17.17
N LEU A 30 1.60 -7.29 15.85
CA LEU A 30 0.76 -8.24 15.13
C LEU A 30 1.19 -9.68 15.44
N ASP A 31 0.26 -10.48 15.94
CA ASP A 31 0.48 -11.89 16.31
C ASP A 31 0.44 -12.83 15.09
N LYS A 32 1.20 -12.49 14.07
CA LYS A 32 1.29 -13.29 12.83
C LYS A 32 2.71 -13.28 12.28
N LYS A 33 3.07 -14.41 11.70
CA LYS A 33 4.35 -14.52 11.00
C LYS A 33 4.22 -14.05 9.56
N PHE A 34 4.93 -12.99 9.22
CA PHE A 34 5.02 -12.44 7.87
C PHE A 34 6.45 -11.99 7.55
N LEU A 35 6.74 -11.82 6.27
CA LEU A 35 7.93 -11.11 5.83
C LEU A 35 7.60 -9.63 5.69
N LEU A 36 8.30 -8.76 6.42
CA LEU A 36 8.23 -7.32 6.23
C LEU A 36 9.18 -6.91 5.11
N ILE A 37 8.67 -6.24 4.07
CA ILE A 37 9.49 -5.63 3.03
C ILE A 37 9.34 -4.11 3.16
N VAL A 38 10.42 -3.43 3.51
CA VAL A 38 10.48 -1.97 3.61
C VAL A 38 11.12 -1.42 2.35
N HIS A 39 10.41 -0.59 1.61
CA HIS A 39 10.94 0.21 0.51
C HIS A 39 11.15 1.63 0.97
N ASN A 40 12.41 2.04 1.04
CA ASN A 40 12.81 3.41 1.31
C ASN A 40 13.00 4.14 -0.02
N ASP A 41 12.12 5.08 -0.29
CA ASP A 41 12.10 5.89 -1.52
C ASP A 41 12.89 7.21 -1.39
N ASN A 42 13.56 7.40 -0.24
CA ASN A 42 14.44 8.54 0.00
C ASN A 42 15.89 8.18 -0.30
N PRO A 43 16.47 8.67 -1.41
CA PRO A 43 17.83 8.32 -1.82
C PRO A 43 18.91 8.90 -0.91
N THR A 44 18.57 9.89 -0.07
CA THR A 44 19.53 10.56 0.82
C THR A 44 19.74 9.85 2.16
N VAL A 45 18.87 8.87 2.48
CA VAL A 45 18.89 8.14 3.76
C VAL A 45 18.92 6.64 3.50
N THR A 46 19.77 5.93 4.20
CA THR A 46 19.81 4.46 4.17
C THR A 46 19.15 3.88 5.41
N ILE A 47 18.15 3.04 5.22
CA ILE A 47 17.53 2.26 6.29
C ILE A 47 18.27 0.93 6.45
N THR A 48 18.47 0.51 7.70
CA THR A 48 19.11 -0.75 8.07
C THR A 48 18.16 -1.64 8.87
N ARG A 49 18.40 -2.96 8.86
CA ARG A 49 17.67 -3.91 9.70
C ARG A 49 17.78 -3.57 11.20
N HIS A 50 18.90 -3.00 11.61
CA HIS A 50 19.12 -2.61 12.99
C HIS A 50 18.17 -1.49 13.43
N GLN A 51 17.94 -0.48 12.57
CA GLN A 51 16.97 0.59 12.83
C GLN A 51 15.55 0.03 12.98
N ILE A 52 15.12 -0.85 12.06
CA ILE A 52 13.79 -1.50 12.14
C ILE A 52 13.64 -2.30 13.44
N ARG A 53 14.69 -3.00 13.88
CA ARG A 53 14.69 -3.72 15.16
C ARG A 53 14.61 -2.80 16.37
N LYS A 54 15.29 -1.65 16.31
CA LYS A 54 15.21 -0.61 17.38
C LYS A 54 13.79 -0.06 17.52
N LEU A 55 13.03 0.02 16.44
CA LEU A 55 11.63 0.44 16.42
C LEU A 55 10.66 -0.65 16.93
N GLY A 56 11.14 -1.82 17.35
CA GLY A 56 10.34 -2.86 17.99
C GLY A 56 9.98 -4.04 17.11
N TYR A 57 10.20 -4.00 15.79
CA TYR A 57 9.93 -5.16 14.94
C TYR A 57 11.03 -6.22 15.06
N ARG A 58 10.67 -7.45 15.43
CA ARG A 58 11.59 -8.58 15.67
C ARG A 58 11.52 -9.67 14.59
N GLY A 59 10.58 -9.55 13.67
CA GLY A 59 10.39 -10.51 12.58
C GLY A 59 11.45 -10.41 11.50
N ASP A 60 11.25 -11.16 10.43
CA ASP A 60 12.12 -11.14 9.27
C ASP A 60 11.83 -9.91 8.42
N VAL A 61 12.88 -9.19 8.04
CA VAL A 61 12.77 -7.96 7.24
C VAL A 61 13.70 -7.97 6.04
N ARG A 62 13.16 -7.57 4.90
CA ARG A 62 13.87 -7.18 3.70
C ARG A 62 13.81 -5.67 3.53
N ILE A 63 14.93 -5.03 3.22
CA ILE A 63 15.00 -3.59 2.98
C ILE A 63 15.47 -3.35 1.55
N ILE A 64 14.76 -2.44 0.88
CA ILE A 64 15.09 -1.90 -0.43
C ILE A 64 15.36 -0.41 -0.19
N ASN A 65 16.60 0.04 -0.37
CA ASN A 65 16.94 1.46 -0.40
C ASN A 65 17.03 1.88 -1.85
N SER A 66 16.17 2.77 -2.29
CA SER A 66 16.15 3.28 -3.64
C SER A 66 17.32 4.24 -3.89
N ALA A 67 17.89 4.19 -5.08
CA ALA A 67 18.93 5.15 -5.49
C ALA A 67 18.35 6.50 -5.92
N GLU A 68 17.04 6.53 -6.21
CA GLU A 68 16.28 7.72 -6.59
C GLU A 68 14.87 7.66 -5.99
N ASN A 69 14.16 8.78 -5.97
CA ASN A 69 12.74 8.80 -5.62
C ASN A 69 11.92 8.29 -6.82
N VAL A 70 11.40 7.08 -6.70
CA VAL A 70 10.60 6.44 -7.76
C VAL A 70 9.10 6.67 -7.59
N GLY A 71 8.68 7.24 -6.48
CA GLY A 71 7.27 7.48 -6.13
C GLY A 71 6.54 6.23 -5.62
N THR A 72 5.41 6.48 -4.96
CA THR A 72 4.63 5.45 -4.24
C THR A 72 4.23 4.27 -5.12
N PHE A 73 3.81 4.54 -6.36
CA PHE A 73 3.39 3.51 -7.30
C PHE A 73 4.54 2.52 -7.57
N MET A 74 5.69 3.02 -8.03
CA MET A 74 6.84 2.19 -8.37
C MET A 74 7.47 1.52 -7.14
N ALA A 75 7.46 2.18 -5.99
CA ALA A 75 7.90 1.62 -4.71
C ALA A 75 7.08 0.36 -4.34
N ARG A 76 5.75 0.41 -4.49
CA ARG A 76 4.86 -0.74 -4.25
C ARG A 76 5.11 -1.87 -5.26
N MET A 77 5.37 -1.53 -6.54
CA MET A 77 5.74 -2.53 -7.55
C MET A 77 7.07 -3.23 -7.23
N ALA A 78 8.05 -2.48 -6.73
CA ALA A 78 9.33 -3.04 -6.26
C ALA A 78 9.15 -3.99 -5.07
N ILE A 79 8.22 -3.70 -4.15
CA ILE A 79 7.85 -4.59 -3.04
C ILE A 79 7.27 -5.90 -3.57
N VAL A 80 6.33 -5.86 -4.54
CA VAL A 80 5.76 -7.09 -5.13
C VAL A 80 6.85 -7.92 -5.80
N SER A 81 7.74 -7.30 -6.58
CA SER A 81 8.88 -7.99 -7.21
C SER A 81 9.78 -8.67 -6.18
N ALA A 82 10.06 -7.98 -5.06
CA ALA A 82 10.85 -8.54 -3.98
C ALA A 82 10.09 -9.67 -3.26
N ALA A 83 8.78 -9.56 -3.06
CA ALA A 83 7.96 -10.59 -2.45
C ALA A 83 7.96 -11.89 -3.27
N LEU A 84 7.81 -11.79 -4.59
CA LEU A 84 7.86 -12.94 -5.51
C LEU A 84 9.21 -13.67 -5.46
N ARG A 85 10.30 -12.93 -5.32
CA ARG A 85 11.64 -13.47 -5.25
C ARG A 85 11.99 -14.04 -3.87
N ASP A 86 11.71 -13.28 -2.80
CA ASP A 86 12.24 -13.53 -1.46
C ASP A 86 11.24 -14.35 -0.60
N ALA A 87 9.96 -14.38 -0.98
CA ALA A 87 8.90 -15.16 -0.34
C ALA A 87 8.02 -15.90 -1.37
N PRO A 88 8.57 -16.80 -2.20
CA PRO A 88 7.84 -17.44 -3.30
C PRO A 88 6.66 -18.31 -2.84
N SER A 89 6.57 -18.63 -1.55
CA SER A 89 5.42 -19.34 -0.95
C SER A 89 4.33 -18.40 -0.44
N ALA A 90 4.55 -17.07 -0.49
CA ALA A 90 3.52 -16.12 -0.05
C ALA A 90 2.34 -16.11 -1.02
N THR A 91 1.16 -16.15 -0.44
CA THR A 91 -0.10 -16.09 -1.19
C THR A 91 -0.67 -14.68 -1.19
N TRP A 92 -0.34 -13.90 -0.16
CA TRP A 92 -0.92 -12.59 0.11
C TRP A 92 0.13 -11.52 0.35
N VAL A 93 -0.19 -10.30 -0.05
CA VAL A 93 0.53 -9.09 0.34
C VAL A 93 -0.47 -8.06 0.84
N VAL A 94 -0.09 -7.31 1.86
CA VAL A 94 -0.80 -6.13 2.34
C VAL A 94 0.15 -4.97 2.41
N PHE A 95 -0.28 -3.79 1.95
CA PHE A 95 0.53 -2.58 1.99
C PHE A 95 0.16 -1.71 3.19
N CYS A 96 1.15 -1.05 3.74
CA CYS A 96 1.02 -0.08 4.82
C CYS A 96 1.90 1.13 4.47
N ASP A 97 1.40 2.33 4.70
CA ASP A 97 2.21 3.54 4.60
C ASP A 97 2.96 3.79 5.92
N ASP A 98 4.05 4.53 5.88
CA ASP A 98 4.95 4.72 7.03
C ASP A 98 4.32 5.51 8.19
N ASP A 99 3.31 6.31 7.89
CA ASP A 99 2.57 7.16 8.82
C ASP A 99 1.20 6.58 9.25
N ASP A 100 0.93 5.30 8.92
CA ASP A 100 -0.34 4.63 9.20
C ASP A 100 -0.15 3.37 10.05
N ILE A 101 -1.26 2.79 10.54
CA ILE A 101 -1.26 1.62 11.42
C ILE A 101 -2.06 0.48 10.78
N LEU A 102 -1.40 -0.63 10.57
CA LEU A 102 -2.05 -1.90 10.25
C LEU A 102 -2.44 -2.59 11.57
N THR A 103 -3.73 -2.76 11.79
CA THR A 103 -4.28 -3.29 13.07
C THR A 103 -4.52 -4.77 13.03
N ASP A 104 -4.80 -5.32 11.84
CA ASP A 104 -5.05 -6.74 11.66
C ASP A 104 -4.64 -7.20 10.26
N ILE A 105 -4.14 -8.44 10.19
CA ILE A 105 -3.68 -9.10 8.97
C ILE A 105 -4.26 -10.52 8.83
N ASP A 106 -5.29 -10.84 9.57
CA ASP A 106 -5.94 -12.15 9.49
C ASP A 106 -6.61 -12.31 8.14
N ILE A 107 -6.35 -13.45 7.51
CA ILE A 107 -6.95 -13.81 6.24
C ILE A 107 -7.86 -14.98 6.50
N PRO A 108 -9.18 -14.81 6.30
CA PRO A 108 -10.14 -15.90 6.50
C PRO A 108 -9.93 -17.01 5.47
N HIS A 109 -10.61 -18.13 5.65
CA HIS A 109 -10.65 -19.12 4.59
C HIS A 109 -11.37 -18.54 3.37
N VAL A 110 -10.68 -18.53 2.24
CA VAL A 110 -11.14 -17.89 1.00
C VAL A 110 -10.99 -18.81 -0.19
N SER A 111 -11.90 -18.72 -1.16
CA SER A 111 -11.82 -19.45 -2.42
C SER A 111 -10.70 -18.92 -3.31
N SER A 112 -10.39 -19.65 -4.39
CA SER A 112 -9.44 -19.19 -5.42
C SER A 112 -9.89 -17.90 -6.10
N ASP A 113 -11.21 -17.67 -6.19
CA ASP A 113 -11.80 -16.53 -6.89
C ASP A 113 -11.75 -15.24 -6.07
N ASN A 114 -11.45 -15.35 -4.77
CA ASN A 114 -11.27 -14.16 -3.94
C ASN A 114 -9.86 -13.59 -4.12
N PHE A 115 -9.74 -12.43 -4.73
CA PHE A 115 -8.46 -11.79 -5.00
C PHE A 115 -8.02 -10.81 -3.90
N ALA A 116 -8.94 -10.37 -3.03
CA ALA A 116 -8.66 -9.43 -1.95
C ALA A 116 -9.57 -9.67 -0.74
N VAL A 117 -9.10 -9.24 0.43
CA VAL A 117 -9.85 -9.22 1.69
C VAL A 117 -10.05 -7.77 2.11
N VAL A 118 -11.18 -7.21 1.75
CA VAL A 118 -11.55 -5.82 2.05
C VAL A 118 -12.03 -5.71 3.50
N ARG A 119 -11.60 -4.66 4.19
CA ARG A 119 -11.93 -4.35 5.58
C ARG A 119 -12.39 -2.90 5.72
N ASN A 120 -12.73 -2.50 6.93
CA ASN A 120 -12.96 -1.10 7.25
C ASN A 120 -11.64 -0.38 7.51
N MET A 121 -11.64 0.92 7.28
CA MET A 121 -10.54 1.82 7.62
C MET A 121 -11.05 2.89 8.58
N ALA A 122 -10.30 3.17 9.62
CA ALA A 122 -10.49 4.35 10.45
C ALA A 122 -9.55 5.46 9.96
N ILE A 123 -10.07 6.67 9.75
CA ILE A 123 -9.26 7.85 9.49
C ILE A 123 -9.22 8.66 10.79
N VAL A 124 -8.03 8.83 11.32
CA VAL A 124 -7.80 9.56 12.57
C VAL A 124 -7.06 10.84 12.26
N ARG A 125 -7.60 11.99 12.71
CA ARG A 125 -6.97 13.30 12.57
C ARG A 125 -6.22 13.63 13.86
N HIS A 126 -4.92 13.81 13.78
CA HIS A 126 -4.10 14.18 14.94
C HIS A 126 -3.13 15.31 14.62
N ARG A 127 -2.78 16.06 15.67
CA ARG A 127 -1.57 16.88 15.65
C ARG A 127 -0.35 15.97 15.94
N VAL A 128 0.78 16.27 15.33
CA VAL A 128 2.04 15.49 15.53
C VAL A 128 2.42 15.37 17.01
N SER A 129 2.17 16.43 17.81
CA SER A 129 2.41 16.45 19.24
C SER A 129 1.61 15.41 20.02
N ASP A 130 0.38 15.12 19.59
CA ASP A 130 -0.52 14.21 20.28
C ASP A 130 -0.19 12.75 19.95
N LEU A 131 0.31 12.51 18.73
CA LEU A 131 0.72 11.18 18.27
C LEU A 131 1.90 10.64 19.06
N LEU A 132 2.90 11.48 19.33
CA LEU A 132 4.07 11.09 20.12
C LEU A 132 3.67 10.70 21.56
N ARG A 133 2.61 11.30 22.11
CA ARG A 133 2.07 10.96 23.41
C ARG A 133 1.32 9.62 23.41
N VAL A 134 0.52 9.37 22.39
CA VAL A 134 -0.24 8.11 22.22
C VAL A 134 0.71 6.93 22.00
N MET A 135 1.84 7.12 21.32
CA MET A 135 2.82 6.04 21.10
C MET A 135 3.57 5.60 22.36
N HIS A 136 3.68 6.48 23.38
CA HIS A 136 4.28 6.13 24.65
C HIS A 136 3.33 5.38 25.59
N ASP A 137 2.02 5.57 25.42
CA ASP A 137 0.97 4.98 26.28
C ASP A 137 0.02 4.11 25.42
N THR A 138 0.51 2.93 25.06
CA THR A 138 -0.13 2.06 24.05
C THR A 138 -1.26 1.19 24.61
N SER A 139 -1.67 1.37 25.84
CA SER A 139 -2.71 0.53 26.48
C SER A 139 -4.12 0.92 26.11
N ASP A 140 -4.40 2.21 25.85
CA ASP A 140 -5.77 2.67 25.58
C ASP A 140 -5.76 3.84 24.57
N VAL A 141 -5.88 3.55 23.28
CA VAL A 141 -6.25 4.59 22.30
C VAL A 141 -7.73 4.86 22.47
N VAL A 142 -8.11 5.68 23.43
CA VAL A 142 -9.43 6.30 23.45
C VAL A 142 -9.44 7.34 22.34
N VAL A 143 -9.98 6.95 21.23
CA VAL A 143 -10.15 7.84 20.09
C VAL A 143 -11.39 8.67 20.37
N ASP A 144 -11.21 9.98 20.53
CA ASP A 144 -12.31 10.93 20.63
C ASP A 144 -13.13 10.85 19.34
N ASP A 145 -14.42 10.52 19.44
CA ASP A 145 -15.31 10.25 18.31
C ASP A 145 -15.36 11.39 17.27
N GLU A 146 -15.07 12.62 17.67
CA GLU A 146 -15.06 13.79 16.77
C GLU A 146 -13.90 13.78 15.76
N ASN A 147 -12.84 13.03 16.01
CA ASN A 147 -11.63 12.99 15.18
C ASN A 147 -11.49 11.69 14.36
N VAL A 148 -12.47 10.80 14.41
CA VAL A 148 -12.46 9.53 13.70
C VAL A 148 -13.54 9.47 12.65
N VAL A 149 -13.13 9.16 11.42
CA VAL A 149 -14.05 8.84 10.33
C VAL A 149 -13.87 7.37 9.96
N LEU A 150 -14.95 6.60 10.03
CA LEU A 150 -14.95 5.19 9.65
C LEU A 150 -15.41 5.03 8.20
N VAL A 151 -14.55 4.44 7.37
CA VAL A 151 -14.83 4.09 5.97
C VAL A 151 -15.21 2.61 5.88
N ARG A 152 -16.44 2.32 5.43
CA ARG A 152 -17.03 0.96 5.39
C ARG A 152 -17.69 0.67 4.04
N PRO A 153 -17.25 -0.29 3.26
CA PRO A 153 -15.92 -0.91 3.30
C PRO A 153 -14.83 0.06 2.80
N HIS A 154 -13.58 -0.17 3.21
CA HIS A 154 -12.46 0.55 2.61
C HIS A 154 -12.05 -0.12 1.30
N MET A 155 -12.46 0.46 0.19
CA MET A 155 -12.14 0.01 -1.16
C MET A 155 -10.82 0.64 -1.62
N GLY A 156 -9.75 0.38 -0.89
CA GLY A 156 -8.42 0.94 -1.14
C GLY A 156 -7.33 -0.13 -1.20
N PHE A 157 -6.19 0.26 -1.70
CA PHE A 157 -5.04 -0.62 -1.90
C PHE A 157 -4.25 -0.86 -0.61
N VAL A 158 -4.06 0.17 0.22
CA VAL A 158 -3.40 0.04 1.53
C VAL A 158 -4.35 -0.62 2.54
N GLY A 159 -3.80 -1.38 3.47
CA GLY A 159 -4.56 -2.10 4.49
C GLY A 159 -5.37 -3.29 3.98
N THR A 160 -5.42 -3.52 2.67
CA THR A 160 -6.17 -4.61 2.04
C THR A 160 -5.21 -5.76 1.71
N PRO A 161 -5.36 -6.95 2.30
CA PRO A 161 -4.66 -8.14 1.83
C PRO A 161 -5.10 -8.49 0.40
N ILE A 162 -4.14 -8.59 -0.50
CA ILE A 162 -4.35 -8.84 -1.93
C ILE A 162 -3.58 -10.09 -2.31
N ARG A 163 -4.14 -10.94 -3.16
CA ARG A 163 -3.41 -12.10 -3.69
C ARG A 163 -2.20 -11.64 -4.49
N ILE A 164 -1.05 -12.19 -4.17
CA ILE A 164 0.21 -11.84 -4.82
C ILE A 164 0.19 -12.20 -6.31
N SER A 165 -0.53 -13.26 -6.69
CA SER A 165 -0.71 -13.65 -8.10
C SER A 165 -1.48 -12.60 -8.92
N ALA A 166 -2.51 -11.98 -8.34
CA ALA A 166 -3.25 -10.91 -8.99
C ALA A 166 -2.37 -9.67 -9.22
N LEU A 167 -1.55 -9.32 -8.20
CA LEU A 167 -0.59 -8.22 -8.33
C LEU A 167 0.52 -8.53 -9.33
N ALA A 168 1.05 -9.75 -9.34
CA ALA A 168 2.07 -10.16 -10.28
C ALA A 168 1.57 -10.08 -11.73
N GLY A 169 0.34 -10.51 -11.97
CA GLY A 169 -0.28 -10.41 -13.29
C GLY A 169 -0.51 -8.96 -13.72
N LEU A 170 -1.06 -8.13 -12.83
CA LEU A 170 -1.19 -6.69 -13.09
C LEU A 170 0.18 -6.06 -13.41
N MET A 171 1.22 -6.36 -12.61
CA MET A 171 2.56 -5.85 -12.86
C MET A 171 3.12 -6.25 -14.23
N SER A 172 2.88 -7.48 -14.66
CA SER A 172 3.34 -7.95 -15.97
C SER A 172 2.78 -7.08 -17.10
N VAL A 173 1.50 -6.68 -16.99
CA VAL A 173 0.88 -5.76 -17.95
C VAL A 173 1.45 -4.35 -17.83
N LEU A 174 1.57 -3.85 -16.59
CA LEU A 174 2.04 -2.48 -16.33
C LEU A 174 3.50 -2.26 -16.73
N HIS A 175 4.32 -3.31 -16.72
CA HIS A 175 5.70 -3.23 -17.16
C HIS A 175 5.83 -2.75 -18.62
N GLY A 176 4.90 -3.14 -19.47
CA GLY A 176 4.86 -2.72 -20.87
C GLY A 176 4.42 -1.25 -21.09
N VAL A 177 3.85 -0.61 -20.07
CA VAL A 177 3.31 0.76 -20.15
C VAL A 177 3.82 1.69 -19.07
N VAL A 178 4.96 1.35 -18.44
CA VAL A 178 5.51 2.09 -17.31
C VAL A 178 5.84 3.55 -17.67
N ASP A 179 6.31 3.80 -18.89
CA ASP A 179 6.63 5.15 -19.34
C ASP A 179 5.37 6.00 -19.57
N ASP A 180 4.28 5.39 -20.01
CA ASP A 180 2.99 6.09 -20.12
C ASP A 180 2.45 6.45 -18.73
N ILE A 181 2.60 5.55 -17.75
CA ILE A 181 2.22 5.80 -16.35
C ILE A 181 3.03 6.95 -15.77
N ARG A 182 4.35 6.94 -15.95
CA ARG A 182 5.23 8.04 -15.49
C ARG A 182 4.86 9.37 -16.13
N ARG A 183 4.60 9.38 -17.43
CA ARG A 183 4.18 10.59 -18.15
C ARG A 183 2.88 11.16 -17.61
N ILE A 184 1.90 10.30 -17.28
CA ILE A 184 0.65 10.75 -16.66
C ILE A 184 0.92 11.35 -15.28
N ASP A 185 1.78 10.71 -14.49
CA ASP A 185 2.13 11.18 -13.16
C ASP A 185 2.84 12.55 -13.20
N ASP A 186 3.77 12.71 -14.12
CA ASP A 186 4.51 13.98 -14.31
C ASP A 186 3.60 15.13 -14.75
N ASP A 187 2.57 14.83 -15.54
CA ASP A 187 1.57 15.81 -16.01
C ASP A 187 0.57 16.27 -14.92
N MET A 188 0.63 15.69 -13.73
CA MET A 188 -0.32 16.01 -12.67
C MET A 188 0.17 17.18 -11.80
N ASP A 189 -0.63 18.24 -11.70
CA ASP A 189 -0.34 19.39 -10.82
C ASP A 189 -0.40 19.05 -9.33
N TYR A 190 -1.16 18.01 -8.98
CA TYR A 190 -1.40 17.59 -7.61
C TYR A 190 -1.06 16.11 -7.43
N CYS A 191 -0.79 15.72 -6.16
CA CYS A 191 -0.51 14.33 -5.85
C CYS A 191 -1.70 13.43 -6.24
N PRO A 192 -1.50 12.44 -7.11
CA PRO A 192 -2.56 11.51 -7.47
C PRO A 192 -3.02 10.66 -6.29
N PRO A 193 -4.29 10.21 -6.27
CA PRO A 193 -4.79 9.29 -5.25
C PRO A 193 -4.36 7.85 -5.58
N TYR A 194 -3.07 7.56 -5.40
CA TYR A 194 -2.48 6.27 -5.80
C TYR A 194 -3.22 5.06 -5.24
N ASP A 195 -3.79 5.16 -4.06
CA ASP A 195 -4.57 4.10 -3.45
C ASP A 195 -5.80 3.75 -4.29
N ALA A 196 -6.57 4.76 -4.69
CA ALA A 196 -7.74 4.60 -5.54
C ALA A 196 -7.35 4.16 -6.96
N ILE A 197 -6.25 4.70 -7.49
CA ILE A 197 -5.72 4.35 -8.82
C ILE A 197 -5.33 2.87 -8.84
N MET A 198 -4.46 2.43 -7.93
CA MET A 198 -3.98 1.06 -7.88
C MET A 198 -5.11 0.06 -7.60
N TRP A 199 -6.06 0.42 -6.74
CA TRP A 199 -7.24 -0.40 -6.49
C TRP A 199 -8.11 -0.54 -7.75
N THR A 200 -8.36 0.55 -8.48
CA THR A 200 -9.14 0.52 -9.72
C THR A 200 -8.44 -0.32 -10.79
N MET A 201 -7.14 -0.10 -11.00
CA MET A 201 -6.36 -0.88 -11.96
C MET A 201 -6.35 -2.37 -11.63
N LEU A 202 -6.21 -2.73 -10.35
CA LEU A 202 -6.28 -4.12 -9.90
C LEU A 202 -7.65 -4.74 -10.22
N ASN A 203 -8.74 -4.05 -9.92
CA ASN A 203 -10.09 -4.53 -10.22
C ASN A 203 -10.31 -4.67 -11.72
N THR A 204 -9.86 -3.71 -12.54
CA THR A 204 -9.93 -3.78 -14.00
C THR A 204 -9.18 -5.01 -14.51
N TYR A 205 -7.93 -5.20 -14.08
CA TYR A 205 -7.12 -6.34 -14.47
C TYR A 205 -7.75 -7.67 -14.07
N VAL A 206 -8.14 -7.80 -12.81
CA VAL A 206 -8.67 -9.07 -12.27
C VAL A 206 -9.95 -9.47 -12.99
N ARG A 207 -10.87 -8.52 -13.21
CA ARG A 207 -12.12 -8.78 -13.96
C ARG A 207 -11.90 -9.09 -15.43
N PHE A 208 -10.83 -8.56 -16.01
CA PHE A 208 -10.44 -8.92 -17.37
C PHE A 208 -9.97 -10.37 -17.47
N VAL A 209 -9.19 -10.83 -16.50
CA VAL A 209 -8.64 -12.20 -16.47
C VAL A 209 -9.66 -13.22 -15.96
N ASN A 210 -10.42 -12.89 -14.93
CA ASN A 210 -11.46 -13.72 -14.33
C ASN A 210 -12.69 -12.85 -13.97
N PRO A 211 -13.73 -12.84 -14.80
CA PRO A 211 -14.94 -12.04 -14.55
C PRO A 211 -15.67 -12.38 -13.25
N ASP A 212 -15.50 -13.60 -12.73
CA ASP A 212 -16.13 -14.10 -11.51
C ASP A 212 -15.32 -13.76 -10.24
N ALA A 213 -14.12 -13.22 -10.41
CA ALA A 213 -13.28 -12.85 -9.28
C ALA A 213 -13.86 -11.66 -8.51
N VAL A 214 -13.98 -11.83 -7.18
CA VAL A 214 -14.55 -10.85 -6.27
C VAL A 214 -13.69 -10.70 -5.03
N PRO A 215 -13.65 -9.50 -4.42
CA PRO A 215 -13.12 -9.35 -3.07
C PRO A 215 -14.14 -9.92 -2.06
N ILE A 216 -13.67 -10.37 -0.91
CA ILE A 216 -14.53 -10.59 0.26
C ILE A 216 -14.44 -9.42 1.22
N TYR A 217 -15.52 -9.20 1.94
CA TYR A 217 -15.61 -8.14 2.92
C TYR A 217 -15.65 -8.71 4.34
N MET A 218 -14.88 -8.12 5.23
CA MET A 218 -14.89 -8.38 6.67
C MET A 218 -15.25 -7.10 7.41
N ASP A 219 -16.33 -7.13 8.21
CA ASP A 219 -16.78 -5.98 9.01
C ASP A 219 -15.90 -5.80 10.25
N MET A 220 -14.66 -5.39 10.04
CA MET A 220 -13.70 -5.07 11.08
C MET A 220 -12.73 -3.99 10.59
N VAL A 221 -12.17 -3.21 11.51
CA VAL A 221 -11.14 -2.24 11.18
C VAL A 221 -9.80 -2.96 11.05
N GLY A 222 -9.26 -3.00 9.85
CA GLY A 222 -7.96 -3.59 9.56
C GLY A 222 -6.84 -2.57 9.38
N TYR A 223 -7.19 -1.29 9.26
CA TYR A 223 -6.26 -0.22 8.95
C TYR A 223 -6.68 1.11 9.56
N ILE A 224 -5.72 1.86 10.09
CA ILE A 224 -5.93 3.21 10.62
C ILE A 224 -5.06 4.17 9.83
N ALA A 225 -5.70 5.02 9.03
CA ALA A 225 -5.02 6.10 8.33
C ALA A 225 -4.91 7.32 9.24
N ILE A 226 -3.69 7.75 9.50
CA ILE A 226 -3.41 8.88 10.36
C ILE A 226 -3.21 10.13 9.51
N LYS A 227 -4.11 11.11 9.65
CA LYS A 227 -4.00 12.39 8.95
C LYS A 227 -3.34 13.42 9.85
N LEU A 228 -2.05 13.60 9.63
CA LEU A 228 -1.24 14.63 10.28
C LEU A 228 -1.36 15.95 9.51
N ASP A 229 -1.30 17.06 10.21
CA ASP A 229 -1.25 18.41 9.61
C ASP A 229 -0.06 18.60 8.67
N THR A 230 0.99 17.78 8.85
CA THR A 230 2.22 17.79 8.05
C THR A 230 2.26 16.80 6.89
N ASN A 231 1.29 15.87 6.77
CA ASN A 231 1.30 14.76 5.79
C ASN A 231 1.20 15.17 4.32
N THR A 232 1.21 16.42 4.01
CA THR A 232 0.67 16.87 2.75
C THR A 232 1.65 17.46 1.79
N ILE A 233 2.94 17.52 2.10
CA ILE A 233 3.91 18.20 1.25
C ILE A 233 5.13 17.30 0.99
N LYS A 234 4.90 16.01 0.80
CA LYS A 234 6.02 15.07 0.63
C LYS A 234 6.73 15.16 -0.73
N TYR A 235 6.13 15.81 -1.74
CA TYR A 235 6.67 15.77 -3.11
C TYR A 235 6.64 17.10 -3.86
N GLY A 236 6.57 18.24 -3.17
CA GLY A 236 6.56 19.56 -3.82
C GLY A 236 5.26 19.91 -4.55
N ARG A 237 4.26 19.02 -4.53
CA ARG A 237 2.96 19.26 -5.14
C ARG A 237 2.00 19.93 -4.14
N ALA A 238 1.32 20.99 -4.56
CA ALA A 238 0.39 21.73 -3.71
C ALA A 238 -0.79 20.88 -3.24
N ARG A 239 -1.35 21.23 -2.07
CA ARG A 239 -2.67 20.72 -1.65
C ARG A 239 -3.74 21.20 -2.59
N MET A 240 -4.58 20.29 -3.04
CA MET A 240 -5.73 20.62 -3.83
C MET A 240 -6.82 21.28 -2.96
N PRO A 241 -7.48 22.33 -3.46
CA PRO A 241 -8.68 22.87 -2.80
C PRO A 241 -9.74 21.79 -2.66
N ALA A 242 -10.38 21.69 -1.48
CA ALA A 242 -11.36 20.63 -1.17
C ALA A 242 -12.47 20.50 -2.23
N ARG A 243 -12.92 21.65 -2.81
CA ARG A 243 -13.93 21.70 -3.89
C ARG A 243 -13.49 21.01 -5.19
N ALA A 244 -12.19 20.89 -5.43
CA ALA A 244 -11.64 20.32 -6.67
C ALA A 244 -11.20 18.85 -6.52
N VAL A 245 -11.19 18.32 -5.30
CA VAL A 245 -10.64 17.00 -4.99
C VAL A 245 -11.34 15.89 -5.76
N HIS A 246 -12.69 15.89 -5.74
CA HIS A 246 -13.45 14.80 -6.35
C HIS A 246 -13.21 14.70 -7.85
N ASP A 247 -13.31 15.81 -8.59
CA ASP A 247 -13.14 15.83 -10.04
C ASP A 247 -11.70 15.50 -10.47
N HIS A 248 -10.73 15.96 -9.68
CA HIS A 248 -9.33 15.63 -9.92
C HIS A 248 -9.09 14.13 -9.73
N TYR A 249 -9.56 13.56 -8.63
CA TYR A 249 -9.38 12.14 -8.34
C TYR A 249 -10.05 11.28 -9.40
N ALA A 250 -11.26 11.62 -9.82
CA ALA A 250 -11.96 10.91 -10.89
C ALA A 250 -11.17 10.95 -12.21
N ARG A 251 -10.64 12.13 -12.59
CA ARG A 251 -9.81 12.26 -13.80
C ARG A 251 -8.50 11.49 -13.71
N ALA A 252 -7.82 11.56 -12.55
CA ALA A 252 -6.58 10.81 -12.34
C ALA A 252 -6.81 9.32 -12.49
N VAL A 253 -7.78 8.77 -11.76
CA VAL A 253 -8.15 7.33 -11.84
C VAL A 253 -8.48 6.94 -13.29
N ALA A 254 -9.29 7.74 -13.99
CA ALA A 254 -9.69 7.45 -15.36
C ALA A 254 -8.50 7.42 -16.35
N ARG A 255 -7.52 8.34 -16.19
CA ARG A 255 -6.31 8.37 -17.05
C ARG A 255 -5.47 7.11 -16.88
N PHE A 256 -5.20 6.71 -15.65
CA PHE A 256 -4.42 5.50 -15.36
C PHE A 256 -5.15 4.22 -15.80
N ASP A 257 -6.47 4.12 -15.55
CA ASP A 257 -7.27 2.97 -15.97
C ASP A 257 -7.34 2.86 -17.49
N ALA A 258 -7.39 3.98 -18.22
CA ALA A 258 -7.39 3.99 -19.69
C ALA A 258 -6.10 3.39 -20.27
N VAL A 259 -4.93 3.70 -19.68
CA VAL A 259 -3.64 3.11 -20.10
C VAL A 259 -3.66 1.60 -19.88
N LEU A 260 -4.13 1.14 -18.73
CA LEU A 260 -4.24 -0.29 -18.45
C LEU A 260 -5.18 -0.99 -19.42
N ARG A 261 -6.36 -0.43 -19.70
CA ARG A 261 -7.32 -1.02 -20.67
C ARG A 261 -6.75 -1.10 -22.07
N ALA A 262 -6.01 -0.08 -22.49
CA ALA A 262 -5.33 -0.10 -23.80
C ALA A 262 -4.27 -1.22 -23.86
N ALA A 263 -3.49 -1.39 -22.78
CA ALA A 263 -2.51 -2.45 -22.69
C ALA A 263 -3.14 -3.86 -22.70
N LEU A 264 -4.27 -4.03 -22.00
CA LEU A 264 -5.02 -5.31 -21.98
C LEU A 264 -5.68 -5.64 -23.31
N ALA A 265 -6.07 -4.63 -24.10
CA ALA A 265 -6.69 -4.79 -25.41
C ALA A 265 -5.65 -4.98 -26.54
N ALA A 266 -4.38 -4.68 -26.28
CA ALA A 266 -3.34 -4.85 -27.28
C ALA A 266 -3.17 -6.35 -27.62
N PRO A 267 -3.08 -6.74 -28.90
CA PRO A 267 -2.82 -8.11 -29.27
C PRO A 267 -1.47 -8.52 -28.66
N VAL A 268 -1.44 -9.69 -28.00
CA VAL A 268 -0.20 -10.27 -27.54
C VAL A 268 0.66 -10.53 -28.76
N GLY A 269 1.67 -9.69 -29.00
CA GLY A 269 2.60 -9.90 -30.10
C GLY A 269 3.26 -11.27 -29.89
N HIS A 270 2.95 -12.20 -30.76
CA HIS A 270 3.75 -13.41 -30.86
C HIS A 270 5.07 -12.98 -31.51
N ASP A 271 6.00 -12.51 -30.69
CA ASP A 271 7.40 -12.47 -31.12
C ASP A 271 7.85 -13.92 -31.32
N ASN A 272 7.93 -14.30 -32.59
CA ASN A 272 8.50 -15.56 -33.06
C ASN A 272 10.00 -15.59 -32.83
#